data_a3a41e6179e6c6a0bf7da5cdca36a972
#
_entry.id   a3a41e6179e6c6a0bf7da5cdca36a972
#
_cell.length_a   1.000
_cell.length_b   1.000
_cell.length_c   1.000
_cell.angle_alpha   90.00
_cell.angle_beta   90.00
_cell.angle_gamma   90.00
#
_symmetry.space_group_name_H-M   'P 1'
#
loop_
_entity.id
_entity.type
_entity.pdbx_description
1 polymer ?
#
loop_
_entity_poly.entity_id
_entity_poly.type
_entity_poly.pdbx_seq_one_letter_code
_entity_poly.pdbx_strand_id
1 'polypeptide(L)'
;MNINLISDTFTIPSRDMLEAMLNAEVGDDVFKEDPTLNRLEDKVAKMFGKESGLFFPSGTMSNQVAIKIHTKPGDQLICDELSHIYHYEGGGVSFNSGVSCRLVKGINGLIDKDQVDEAINPTNFYHSPPTSLVSIENTSNKGGGSCYELDSLKSISKLCKKRKISTHLDGARIWNAMVATNTNAEQYGRLFDTISVCFSKGLGCPVGSMLLSSKELNKEAVRYRKVLGGGMRQVGYIAAAADYAIDNNIKDLIKDHKKAKELESVLNDIEYVDKVEPVSTNIIIFSLKSIYNEDKFIELLSDNNIRSVSYTHLRAHETRGNLVCRHLVEK
;
A
#
# COMPACT_ATOMS: atom_id res chain seq x y z
N MET A 1 -28.79 6.24 7.19
CA MET A 1 -27.63 5.33 7.09
C MET A 1 -26.42 6.19 6.77
N ASN A 2 -25.33 6.07 7.49
CA ASN A 2 -24.14 6.89 7.23
C ASN A 2 -23.19 6.11 6.29
N ILE A 3 -23.00 6.60 5.07
CA ILE A 3 -22.12 5.98 4.07
C ILE A 3 -20.78 6.69 4.10
N ASN A 4 -19.69 5.98 4.39
CA ASN A 4 -18.35 6.56 4.42
C ASN A 4 -17.51 6.00 3.26
N LEU A 5 -17.23 6.85 2.28
CA LEU A 5 -16.44 6.56 1.08
C LEU A 5 -15.10 7.33 1.07
N ILE A 6 -14.62 7.81 2.24
CA ILE A 6 -13.37 8.57 2.34
C ILE A 6 -12.16 7.68 2.05
N SER A 7 -12.08 6.53 2.72
CA SER A 7 -10.94 5.62 2.62
C SER A 7 -11.28 4.25 3.22
N ASP A 8 -10.66 3.20 2.70
CA ASP A 8 -10.69 1.87 3.30
C ASP A 8 -9.96 1.77 4.65
N THR A 9 -9.25 2.83 5.06
CA THR A 9 -8.66 2.97 6.40
C THR A 9 -9.70 3.29 7.50
N PHE A 10 -10.93 3.60 7.13
CA PHE A 10 -12.05 3.79 8.08
C PHE A 10 -12.77 2.47 8.44
N THR A 11 -12.29 1.34 7.94
CA THR A 11 -12.78 0.03 8.36
C THR A 11 -12.57 -0.16 9.86
N ILE A 12 -13.50 -0.87 10.50
CA ILE A 12 -13.41 -1.23 11.91
C ILE A 12 -13.45 -2.75 12.05
N PRO A 13 -12.83 -3.33 13.08
CA PRO A 13 -12.88 -4.76 13.33
C PRO A 13 -14.32 -5.27 13.48
N SER A 14 -14.59 -6.44 12.88
CA SER A 14 -15.83 -7.18 13.13
C SER A 14 -15.86 -7.72 14.57
N ARG A 15 -17.04 -8.13 15.03
CA ARG A 15 -17.19 -8.74 16.36
C ARG A 15 -16.30 -9.97 16.50
N ASP A 16 -16.30 -10.86 15.53
CA ASP A 16 -15.48 -12.08 15.56
C ASP A 16 -13.97 -11.76 15.56
N MET A 17 -13.55 -10.71 14.85
CA MET A 17 -12.17 -10.23 14.91
C MET A 17 -11.81 -9.69 16.28
N LEU A 18 -12.71 -8.93 16.95
CA LEU A 18 -12.51 -8.46 18.31
C LEU A 18 -12.46 -9.62 19.32
N GLU A 19 -13.26 -10.66 19.13
CA GLU A 19 -13.21 -11.88 19.95
C GLU A 19 -11.89 -12.63 19.74
N ALA A 20 -11.38 -12.72 18.51
CA ALA A 20 -10.06 -13.29 18.22
C ALA A 20 -8.94 -12.49 18.93
N MET A 21 -9.00 -11.15 18.91
CA MET A 21 -8.07 -10.30 19.64
C MET A 21 -8.12 -10.55 21.16
N LEU A 22 -9.32 -10.62 21.74
CA LEU A 22 -9.52 -10.81 23.19
C LEU A 22 -8.95 -12.15 23.67
N ASN A 23 -9.06 -13.20 22.86
CA ASN A 23 -8.62 -14.55 23.19
C ASN A 23 -7.18 -14.86 22.72
N ALA A 24 -6.43 -13.84 22.26
CA ALA A 24 -5.07 -14.06 21.76
C ALA A 24 -4.11 -14.45 22.91
N GLU A 25 -3.33 -15.47 22.68
CA GLU A 25 -2.19 -15.81 23.52
C GLU A 25 -1.04 -14.84 23.22
N VAL A 26 -0.51 -14.17 24.24
CA VAL A 26 0.46 -13.09 24.08
C VAL A 26 1.71 -13.25 24.92
N GLY A 27 2.79 -12.64 24.49
CA GLY A 27 4.06 -12.54 25.19
C GLY A 27 4.81 -11.28 24.78
N ASP A 28 6.07 -11.14 25.16
CA ASP A 28 6.88 -9.97 24.81
C ASP A 28 7.58 -10.17 23.46
N ASP A 29 7.18 -9.37 22.42
CA ASP A 29 7.80 -9.42 21.08
C ASP A 29 9.29 -9.08 21.08
N VAL A 30 9.76 -8.26 22.02
CA VAL A 30 11.19 -7.92 22.09
C VAL A 30 12.04 -9.15 22.38
N PHE A 31 11.51 -10.13 23.11
CA PHE A 31 12.15 -11.41 23.40
C PHE A 31 11.69 -12.54 22.47
N LYS A 32 10.83 -12.23 21.48
CA LYS A 32 10.21 -13.21 20.58
C LYS A 32 9.38 -14.28 21.33
N GLU A 33 8.76 -13.87 22.43
CA GLU A 33 7.91 -14.72 23.27
C GLU A 33 6.41 -14.56 22.99
N ASP A 34 6.00 -13.69 22.04
CA ASP A 34 4.59 -13.55 21.64
C ASP A 34 4.22 -14.64 20.60
N PRO A 35 3.49 -15.70 21.00
CA PRO A 35 3.24 -16.82 20.11
C PRO A 35 2.28 -16.46 18.96
N THR A 36 1.33 -15.59 19.20
CA THR A 36 0.37 -15.14 18.17
C THR A 36 1.06 -14.32 17.10
N LEU A 37 1.95 -13.39 17.51
CA LEU A 37 2.72 -12.61 16.56
C LEU A 37 3.68 -13.49 15.76
N ASN A 38 4.44 -14.37 16.43
CA ASN A 38 5.40 -15.25 15.77
C ASN A 38 4.70 -16.11 14.70
N ARG A 39 3.53 -16.67 15.02
CA ARG A 39 2.71 -17.45 14.08
C ARG A 39 2.26 -16.60 12.89
N LEU A 40 1.81 -15.37 13.11
CA LEU A 40 1.41 -14.46 12.02
C LEU A 40 2.59 -14.12 11.10
N GLU A 41 3.75 -13.75 11.66
CA GLU A 41 4.95 -13.42 10.88
C GLU A 41 5.37 -14.61 9.99
N ASP A 42 5.40 -15.81 10.54
CA ASP A 42 5.71 -17.04 9.79
C ASP A 42 4.67 -17.36 8.71
N LYS A 43 3.38 -17.23 9.03
CA LYS A 43 2.27 -17.49 8.12
C LYS A 43 2.33 -16.57 6.88
N VAL A 44 2.48 -15.27 7.09
CA VAL A 44 2.51 -14.31 5.99
C VAL A 44 3.81 -14.43 5.18
N ALA A 45 4.95 -14.61 5.84
CA ALA A 45 6.21 -14.87 5.16
C ALA A 45 6.11 -16.09 4.23
N LYS A 46 5.58 -17.20 4.75
CA LYS A 46 5.36 -18.43 3.97
C LYS A 46 4.40 -18.23 2.80
N MET A 47 3.32 -17.47 3.00
CA MET A 47 2.33 -17.17 1.95
C MET A 47 2.99 -16.45 0.76
N PHE A 48 3.93 -15.55 1.00
CA PHE A 48 4.68 -14.83 -0.03
C PHE A 48 5.98 -15.55 -0.45
N GLY A 49 6.29 -16.73 0.09
CA GLY A 49 7.54 -17.43 -0.19
C GLY A 49 8.78 -16.66 0.27
N LYS A 50 8.64 -15.85 1.34
CA LYS A 50 9.73 -15.13 2.00
C LYS A 50 10.25 -15.88 3.21
N GLU A 51 11.51 -15.62 3.59
CA GLU A 51 12.16 -16.27 4.71
C GLU A 51 11.73 -15.70 6.07
N SER A 52 11.24 -14.46 6.09
CA SER A 52 10.91 -13.75 7.33
C SER A 52 9.85 -12.67 7.12
N GLY A 53 8.99 -12.52 8.12
CA GLY A 53 8.10 -11.38 8.30
C GLY A 53 8.51 -10.57 9.53
N LEU A 54 8.27 -9.26 9.51
CA LEU A 54 8.43 -8.38 10.66
C LEU A 54 7.23 -7.45 10.75
N PHE A 55 6.54 -7.51 11.87
CA PHE A 55 5.34 -6.70 12.10
C PHE A 55 5.68 -5.25 12.48
N PHE A 56 4.88 -4.31 11.97
CA PHE A 56 5.02 -2.87 12.18
C PHE A 56 3.68 -2.24 12.57
N PRO A 57 3.69 -1.13 13.34
CA PRO A 57 2.46 -0.41 13.67
C PRO A 57 1.83 0.30 12.46
N SER A 58 2.58 0.58 11.41
CA SER A 58 2.08 1.26 10.21
C SER A 58 2.80 0.85 8.93
N GLY A 59 2.13 0.99 7.78
CA GLY A 59 2.73 0.82 6.46
C GLY A 59 3.84 1.82 6.19
N THR A 60 3.67 3.07 6.63
CA THR A 60 4.71 4.09 6.53
C THR A 60 6.01 3.64 7.19
N MET A 61 5.95 3.14 8.42
CA MET A 61 7.16 2.66 9.10
C MET A 61 7.77 1.46 8.37
N SER A 62 6.95 0.53 7.90
CA SER A 62 7.41 -0.63 7.11
C SER A 62 8.14 -0.20 5.83
N ASN A 63 7.58 0.74 5.06
CA ASN A 63 8.21 1.29 3.86
C ASN A 63 9.50 2.03 4.18
N GLN A 64 9.49 2.89 5.21
CA GLN A 64 10.69 3.66 5.61
C GLN A 64 11.83 2.74 6.05
N VAL A 65 11.54 1.66 6.76
CA VAL A 65 12.53 0.65 7.12
C VAL A 65 13.01 -0.11 5.89
N ALA A 66 12.11 -0.50 4.97
CA ALA A 66 12.49 -1.16 3.72
C ALA A 66 13.45 -0.29 2.89
N ILE A 67 13.15 0.99 2.73
CA ILE A 67 14.01 1.94 2.02
C ILE A 67 15.37 2.02 2.72
N LYS A 68 15.38 2.14 4.04
CA LYS A 68 16.59 2.30 4.85
C LYS A 68 17.56 1.12 4.74
N ILE A 69 17.05 -0.12 4.72
CA ILE A 69 17.91 -1.32 4.63
C ILE A 69 18.45 -1.57 3.21
N HIS A 70 17.87 -0.94 2.20
CA HIS A 70 18.31 -1.08 0.80
C HIS A 70 19.18 0.07 0.30
N THR A 71 19.33 1.14 1.07
CA THR A 71 19.97 2.38 0.58
C THR A 71 20.93 2.96 1.60
N LYS A 72 21.76 3.87 1.11
CA LYS A 72 22.69 4.68 1.94
C LYS A 72 22.42 6.17 1.69
N PRO A 73 22.76 7.06 2.64
CA PRO A 73 22.68 8.50 2.39
C PRO A 73 23.45 8.89 1.11
N GLY A 74 22.81 9.68 0.27
CA GLY A 74 23.35 10.08 -1.02
C GLY A 74 22.96 9.19 -2.19
N ASP A 75 22.28 8.05 -1.95
CA ASP A 75 21.73 7.21 -3.02
C ASP A 75 20.46 7.82 -3.66
N GLN A 76 20.05 7.21 -4.76
CA GLN A 76 18.79 7.47 -5.45
C GLN A 76 17.90 6.24 -5.38
N LEU A 77 16.60 6.44 -5.12
CA LEU A 77 15.56 5.45 -5.41
C LEU A 77 14.68 5.92 -6.58
N ILE A 78 14.21 4.98 -7.39
CA ILE A 78 13.26 5.22 -8.47
C ILE A 78 11.87 4.81 -7.98
N CYS A 79 10.86 5.67 -8.21
CA CYS A 79 9.45 5.37 -7.98
C CYS A 79 8.57 6.17 -8.95
N ASP A 80 7.30 5.78 -9.07
CA ASP A 80 6.32 6.59 -9.80
C ASP A 80 6.09 7.94 -9.13
N GLU A 81 5.79 8.98 -9.91
CA GLU A 81 5.52 10.33 -9.37
C GLU A 81 4.31 10.40 -8.44
N LEU A 82 3.38 9.42 -8.50
CA LEU A 82 2.20 9.32 -7.64
C LEU A 82 2.41 8.45 -6.39
N SER A 83 3.60 7.87 -6.20
CA SER A 83 3.88 6.93 -5.12
C SER A 83 3.62 7.49 -3.73
N HIS A 84 3.03 6.66 -2.86
CA HIS A 84 2.71 6.98 -1.47
C HIS A 84 3.96 7.38 -0.67
N ILE A 85 5.08 6.67 -0.85
CA ILE A 85 6.35 6.94 -0.17
C ILE A 85 6.88 8.34 -0.43
N TYR A 86 6.52 8.95 -1.57
CA TYR A 86 6.92 10.31 -1.91
C TYR A 86 5.92 11.36 -1.37
N HIS A 87 4.61 11.12 -1.52
CA HIS A 87 3.59 12.12 -1.21
C HIS A 87 3.07 12.11 0.22
N TYR A 88 2.98 10.93 0.85
CA TYR A 88 2.18 10.73 2.06
C TYR A 88 2.95 10.19 3.26
N GLU A 89 4.26 10.16 3.20
CA GLU A 89 5.12 9.67 4.29
C GLU A 89 5.98 10.78 4.91
N GLY A 90 5.50 12.04 4.87
CA GLY A 90 6.09 13.17 5.58
C GLY A 90 7.52 13.51 5.13
N GLY A 91 7.92 13.20 3.89
CA GLY A 91 9.29 13.37 3.41
C GLY A 91 10.26 12.31 3.99
N GLY A 92 9.73 11.19 4.47
CA GLY A 92 10.46 10.16 5.19
C GLY A 92 11.63 9.56 4.43
N VAL A 93 11.55 9.47 3.09
CA VAL A 93 12.64 8.95 2.26
C VAL A 93 13.94 9.75 2.47
N SER A 94 13.85 11.06 2.38
CA SER A 94 15.02 11.93 2.63
C SER A 94 15.34 12.06 4.11
N PHE A 95 14.34 12.21 4.98
CA PHE A 95 14.54 12.39 6.42
C PHE A 95 15.18 11.17 7.08
N ASN A 96 14.64 9.97 6.84
CA ASN A 96 15.13 8.75 7.50
C ASN A 96 16.37 8.15 6.81
N SER A 97 16.44 8.22 5.48
CA SER A 97 17.43 7.48 4.71
C SER A 97 18.47 8.38 4.01
N GLY A 98 18.23 9.69 3.90
CA GLY A 98 19.10 10.61 3.18
C GLY A 98 19.14 10.34 1.67
N VAL A 99 18.07 9.83 1.10
CA VAL A 99 17.96 9.34 -0.28
C VAL A 99 17.12 10.30 -1.12
N SER A 100 17.51 10.52 -2.36
CA SER A 100 16.75 11.28 -3.33
C SER A 100 15.79 10.38 -4.10
N CYS A 101 14.57 10.88 -4.38
CA CYS A 101 13.62 10.20 -5.26
C CYS A 101 13.82 10.64 -6.72
N ARG A 102 14.02 9.68 -7.61
CA ARG A 102 13.88 9.86 -9.05
C ARG A 102 12.44 9.51 -9.42
N LEU A 103 11.65 10.54 -9.61
CA LEU A 103 10.25 10.38 -9.99
C LEU A 103 10.12 10.06 -11.48
N VAL A 104 9.33 9.05 -11.78
CA VAL A 104 9.02 8.61 -13.13
C VAL A 104 7.52 8.77 -13.36
N LYS A 105 7.14 9.34 -14.49
CA LYS A 105 5.72 9.54 -14.83
C LYS A 105 5.18 8.29 -15.52
N GLY A 106 4.52 7.44 -14.75
CA GLY A 106 3.79 6.27 -15.25
C GLY A 106 2.37 6.61 -15.72
N ILE A 107 1.64 5.58 -16.10
CA ILE A 107 0.21 5.69 -16.44
C ILE A 107 -0.57 5.19 -15.23
N ASN A 108 -1.38 6.04 -14.62
CA ASN A 108 -2.15 5.72 -13.40
C ASN A 108 -1.25 5.14 -12.28
N GLY A 109 -0.05 5.69 -12.11
CA GLY A 109 0.89 5.25 -11.07
C GLY A 109 1.67 3.97 -11.41
N LEU A 110 1.57 3.48 -12.65
CA LEU A 110 2.25 2.27 -13.12
C LEU A 110 3.38 2.66 -14.07
N ILE A 111 4.62 2.37 -13.68
CA ILE A 111 5.83 2.57 -14.50
C ILE A 111 6.21 1.26 -15.19
N ASP A 112 6.84 1.37 -16.36
CA ASP A 112 7.32 0.22 -17.10
C ASP A 112 8.84 0.01 -17.01
N LYS A 113 9.31 -1.10 -17.59
CA LYS A 113 10.73 -1.48 -17.57
C LYS A 113 11.61 -0.46 -18.27
N ASP A 114 11.15 0.13 -19.38
CA ASP A 114 11.97 1.03 -20.18
C ASP A 114 12.12 2.38 -19.48
N GLN A 115 11.04 2.87 -18.86
CA GLN A 115 11.06 4.04 -17.99
C GLN A 115 12.00 3.85 -16.79
N VAL A 116 12.01 2.65 -16.18
CA VAL A 116 12.93 2.35 -15.09
C VAL A 116 14.38 2.33 -15.58
N ASP A 117 14.67 1.70 -16.74
CA ASP A 117 16.04 1.62 -17.29
C ASP A 117 16.60 3.01 -17.64
N GLU A 118 15.76 3.90 -18.19
CA GLU A 118 16.12 5.29 -18.47
C GLU A 118 16.38 6.13 -17.20
N ALA A 119 15.74 5.78 -16.10
CA ALA A 119 15.89 6.49 -14.82
C ALA A 119 17.12 6.04 -14.01
N ILE A 120 17.76 4.92 -14.37
CA ILE A 120 18.95 4.38 -13.71
C ILE A 120 20.18 5.24 -14.07
N ASN A 121 20.85 5.78 -13.06
CA ASN A 121 22.06 6.54 -13.25
C ASN A 121 23.26 5.65 -13.67
N PRO A 122 24.18 6.15 -14.52
CA PRO A 122 25.38 5.43 -14.90
C PRO A 122 26.30 5.16 -13.70
N THR A 123 26.78 3.93 -13.55
CA THR A 123 27.62 3.52 -12.42
C THR A 123 29.05 4.10 -12.44
N ASN A 124 29.51 4.58 -13.59
CA ASN A 124 30.84 5.16 -13.81
C ASN A 124 30.86 6.69 -13.85
N PHE A 125 29.78 7.35 -13.45
CA PHE A 125 29.63 8.80 -13.49
C PHE A 125 29.45 9.34 -12.07
N TYR A 126 30.55 9.76 -11.42
CA TYR A 126 30.55 10.15 -10.01
C TYR A 126 29.72 11.40 -9.67
N HIS A 127 29.27 12.17 -10.65
CA HIS A 127 28.40 13.33 -10.45
C HIS A 127 26.93 12.94 -10.16
N SER A 128 26.52 11.71 -10.49
CA SER A 128 25.17 11.23 -10.24
C SER A 128 25.12 10.33 -9.02
N PRO A 129 24.05 10.42 -8.20
CA PRO A 129 23.86 9.48 -7.08
C PRO A 129 23.70 8.04 -7.60
N PRO A 130 24.26 7.03 -6.91
CA PRO A 130 24.02 5.65 -7.27
C PRO A 130 22.52 5.31 -7.16
N THR A 131 21.99 4.61 -8.15
CA THR A 131 20.61 4.07 -8.07
C THR A 131 20.66 2.75 -7.32
N SER A 132 20.09 2.70 -6.11
CA SER A 132 20.14 1.55 -5.21
C SER A 132 18.83 0.78 -5.09
N LEU A 133 17.70 1.45 -5.35
CA LEU A 133 16.37 0.88 -5.12
C LEU A 133 15.39 1.29 -6.21
N VAL A 134 14.55 0.33 -6.64
CA VAL A 134 13.30 0.58 -7.38
C VAL A 134 12.14 0.21 -6.46
N SER A 135 11.27 1.19 -6.17
CA SER A 135 10.08 1.00 -5.34
C SER A 135 8.82 1.06 -6.21
N ILE A 136 8.03 0.01 -6.17
CA ILE A 136 6.77 -0.15 -6.89
C ILE A 136 5.63 -0.12 -5.89
N GLU A 137 4.52 0.54 -6.20
CA GLU A 137 3.30 0.55 -5.40
C GLU A 137 2.21 -0.26 -6.11
N ASN A 138 1.64 -1.27 -5.45
CA ASN A 138 0.56 -2.09 -5.99
C ASN A 138 -0.45 -2.48 -4.89
N THR A 139 -1.72 -2.05 -4.98
CA THR A 139 -2.30 -1.18 -6.03
C THR A 139 -1.87 0.27 -5.83
N SER A 140 -1.74 1.04 -6.94
CA SER A 140 -1.41 2.46 -6.84
C SER A 140 -2.58 3.26 -6.28
N ASN A 141 -2.39 3.92 -5.14
CA ASN A 141 -3.42 4.69 -4.44
C ASN A 141 -3.90 5.88 -5.29
N LYS A 142 -2.99 6.79 -5.64
CA LYS A 142 -3.29 7.97 -6.47
C LYS A 142 -3.57 7.63 -7.94
N GLY A 143 -3.20 6.43 -8.36
CA GLY A 143 -3.54 5.89 -9.68
C GLY A 143 -4.94 5.27 -9.76
N GLY A 144 -5.81 5.47 -8.73
CA GLY A 144 -7.18 4.95 -8.76
C GLY A 144 -7.28 3.46 -8.44
N GLY A 145 -6.36 2.91 -7.66
CA GLY A 145 -6.34 1.49 -7.32
C GLY A 145 -5.91 0.60 -8.49
N SER A 146 -5.18 1.17 -9.45
CA SER A 146 -4.65 0.44 -10.61
C SER A 146 -3.70 -0.68 -10.18
N CYS A 147 -3.72 -1.77 -10.95
CA CYS A 147 -2.92 -2.96 -10.70
C CYS A 147 -1.91 -3.18 -11.82
N TYR A 148 -0.70 -3.60 -11.45
CA TYR A 148 0.27 -4.09 -12.42
C TYR A 148 -0.12 -5.47 -12.96
N GLU A 149 0.05 -5.65 -14.26
CA GLU A 149 0.12 -6.96 -14.86
C GLU A 149 1.39 -7.69 -14.39
N LEU A 150 1.29 -8.98 -14.09
CA LEU A 150 2.41 -9.75 -13.54
C LEU A 150 3.64 -9.76 -14.47
N ASP A 151 3.45 -9.77 -15.78
CA ASP A 151 4.55 -9.78 -16.75
C ASP A 151 5.31 -8.45 -16.80
N SER A 152 4.62 -7.34 -16.55
CA SER A 152 5.25 -6.03 -16.38
C SER A 152 6.19 -6.04 -15.16
N LEU A 153 5.70 -6.54 -14.01
CA LEU A 153 6.52 -6.69 -12.81
C LEU A 153 7.71 -7.63 -12.98
N LYS A 154 7.53 -8.75 -13.70
CA LYS A 154 8.63 -9.67 -14.05
C LYS A 154 9.71 -8.97 -14.88
N SER A 155 9.30 -8.11 -15.81
CA SER A 155 10.22 -7.37 -16.68
C SER A 155 11.05 -6.37 -15.87
N ILE A 156 10.43 -5.61 -14.96
CA ILE A 156 11.12 -4.69 -14.04
C ILE A 156 12.07 -5.48 -13.11
N SER A 157 11.59 -6.55 -12.48
CA SER A 157 12.40 -7.38 -11.58
C SER A 157 13.63 -7.95 -12.29
N LYS A 158 13.48 -8.45 -13.54
CA LYS A 158 14.59 -8.97 -14.36
C LYS A 158 15.62 -7.88 -14.65
N LEU A 159 15.18 -6.67 -15.00
CA LEU A 159 16.05 -5.52 -15.21
C LEU A 159 16.84 -5.19 -13.94
N CYS A 160 16.17 -5.03 -12.80
CA CYS A 160 16.79 -4.69 -11.53
C CYS A 160 17.83 -5.75 -11.11
N LYS A 161 17.51 -7.02 -11.23
CA LYS A 161 18.46 -8.13 -10.97
C LYS A 161 19.70 -8.03 -11.86
N LYS A 162 19.53 -7.75 -13.17
CA LYS A 162 20.65 -7.56 -14.12
C LYS A 162 21.52 -6.37 -13.74
N ARG A 163 20.91 -5.28 -13.26
CA ARG A 163 21.58 -4.04 -12.85
C ARG A 163 22.09 -4.08 -11.40
N LYS A 164 21.81 -5.14 -10.63
CA LYS A 164 22.11 -5.28 -9.19
C LYS A 164 21.50 -4.16 -8.34
N ILE A 165 20.28 -3.77 -8.68
CA ILE A 165 19.48 -2.79 -7.95
C ILE A 165 18.43 -3.54 -7.16
N SER A 166 18.26 -3.19 -5.88
CA SER A 166 17.25 -3.80 -5.02
C SER A 166 15.83 -3.39 -5.43
N THR A 167 14.86 -4.22 -5.08
CA THR A 167 13.44 -3.98 -5.38
C THR A 167 12.59 -4.03 -4.12
N HIS A 168 11.72 -3.04 -3.97
CA HIS A 168 10.72 -2.98 -2.90
C HIS A 168 9.31 -2.88 -3.48
N LEU A 169 8.37 -3.64 -2.91
CA LEU A 169 6.95 -3.52 -3.21
C LEU A 169 6.25 -2.86 -2.02
N ASP A 170 5.75 -1.63 -2.22
CA ASP A 170 4.70 -1.08 -1.37
C ASP A 170 3.39 -1.77 -1.72
N GLY A 171 3.08 -2.81 -0.96
CA GLY A 171 1.88 -3.62 -1.08
C GLY A 171 0.80 -3.22 -0.09
N ALA A 172 0.64 -1.92 0.20
CA ALA A 172 -0.37 -1.42 1.14
C ALA A 172 -1.79 -1.92 0.83
N ARG A 173 -2.07 -2.22 -0.45
CA ARG A 173 -3.32 -2.85 -0.92
C ARG A 173 -3.06 -4.08 -1.79
N ILE A 174 -2.01 -4.81 -1.53
CA ILE A 174 -1.66 -6.01 -2.30
C ILE A 174 -2.77 -7.07 -2.30
N TRP A 175 -3.53 -7.17 -1.22
CA TRP A 175 -4.68 -8.08 -1.12
C TRP A 175 -5.73 -7.76 -2.18
N ASN A 176 -5.99 -6.47 -2.44
CA ASN A 176 -6.89 -6.04 -3.52
C ASN A 176 -6.29 -6.40 -4.90
N ALA A 177 -5.00 -6.17 -5.12
CA ALA A 177 -4.34 -6.56 -6.37
C ALA A 177 -4.45 -8.07 -6.61
N MET A 178 -4.19 -8.89 -5.59
CA MET A 178 -4.30 -10.36 -5.68
C MET A 178 -5.70 -10.82 -6.10
N VAL A 179 -6.73 -10.23 -5.49
CA VAL A 179 -8.13 -10.56 -5.81
C VAL A 179 -8.52 -10.08 -7.22
N ALA A 180 -8.09 -8.87 -7.61
CA ALA A 180 -8.43 -8.29 -8.92
C ALA A 180 -7.74 -9.01 -10.08
N THR A 181 -6.48 -9.40 -9.93
CA THR A 181 -5.66 -10.00 -11.00
C THR A 181 -5.58 -11.53 -10.92
N ASN A 182 -6.19 -12.14 -9.90
CA ASN A 182 -6.05 -13.57 -9.61
C ASN A 182 -4.58 -14.02 -9.51
N THR A 183 -3.70 -13.13 -9.02
CA THR A 183 -2.28 -13.41 -8.81
C THR A 183 -2.06 -13.83 -7.36
N ASN A 184 -1.35 -14.93 -7.11
CA ASN A 184 -1.09 -15.36 -5.74
C ASN A 184 0.10 -14.63 -5.10
N ALA A 185 0.16 -14.66 -3.77
CA ALA A 185 1.17 -13.96 -2.99
C ALA A 185 2.61 -14.38 -3.31
N GLU A 186 2.85 -15.68 -3.54
CA GLU A 186 4.17 -16.21 -3.85
C GLU A 186 4.72 -15.67 -5.18
N GLN A 187 3.85 -15.39 -6.17
CA GLN A 187 4.25 -14.80 -7.44
C GLN A 187 4.85 -13.40 -7.23
N TYR A 188 4.25 -12.59 -6.35
CA TYR A 188 4.84 -11.30 -5.95
C TYR A 188 6.14 -11.51 -5.15
N GLY A 189 6.14 -12.46 -4.21
CA GLY A 189 7.29 -12.76 -3.38
C GLY A 189 8.57 -13.06 -4.15
N ARG A 190 8.47 -13.74 -5.30
CA ARG A 190 9.63 -14.07 -6.16
C ARG A 190 10.22 -12.88 -6.91
N LEU A 191 9.48 -11.77 -7.01
CA LEU A 191 9.87 -10.62 -7.85
C LEU A 191 10.58 -9.51 -7.08
N PHE A 192 10.32 -9.37 -5.79
CA PHE A 192 10.83 -8.27 -4.97
C PHE A 192 11.72 -8.77 -3.84
N ASP A 193 12.73 -7.98 -3.46
CA ASP A 193 13.60 -8.29 -2.33
C ASP A 193 12.85 -8.08 -1.01
N THR A 194 12.10 -6.99 -0.91
CA THR A 194 11.21 -6.69 0.22
C THR A 194 9.79 -6.35 -0.23
N ILE A 195 8.81 -6.71 0.60
CA ILE A 195 7.39 -6.39 0.38
C ILE A 195 6.80 -5.87 1.69
N SER A 196 6.18 -4.70 1.64
CA SER A 196 5.35 -4.17 2.72
C SER A 196 3.89 -4.52 2.46
N VAL A 197 3.19 -5.10 3.44
CA VAL A 197 1.75 -5.39 3.35
C VAL A 197 1.02 -4.72 4.50
N CYS A 198 -0.17 -4.17 4.27
CA CYS A 198 -1.01 -3.59 5.33
C CYS A 198 -2.21 -4.47 5.63
N PHE A 199 -2.58 -4.55 6.92
CA PHE A 199 -3.80 -5.20 7.39
C PHE A 199 -4.89 -4.19 7.74
N SER A 200 -4.50 -2.95 8.05
CA SER A 200 -5.35 -1.86 8.56
C SER A 200 -6.07 -1.06 7.46
N LYS A 201 -6.52 -1.73 6.40
CA LYS A 201 -7.30 -1.16 5.29
C LYS A 201 -8.50 -2.05 4.98
N GLY A 202 -8.73 -2.44 3.75
CA GLY A 202 -9.84 -3.28 3.33
C GLY A 202 -10.02 -4.58 4.12
N LEU A 203 -8.95 -5.09 4.74
CA LEU A 203 -9.03 -6.27 5.62
C LEU A 203 -9.70 -6.00 6.98
N GLY A 204 -9.89 -4.75 7.38
CA GLY A 204 -10.64 -4.38 8.58
C GLY A 204 -9.86 -4.41 9.89
N CYS A 205 -8.57 -4.67 9.89
CA CYS A 205 -7.77 -4.63 11.12
C CYS A 205 -7.61 -3.21 11.65
N PRO A 206 -7.55 -3.00 12.97
CA PRO A 206 -7.48 -1.66 13.55
C PRO A 206 -6.13 -0.98 13.30
N VAL A 207 -5.06 -1.76 13.23
CA VAL A 207 -3.68 -1.31 13.02
C VAL A 207 -2.84 -2.48 12.52
N GLY A 208 -1.72 -2.21 11.86
CA GLY A 208 -0.72 -3.22 11.56
C GLY A 208 -0.35 -3.31 10.08
N SER A 209 0.93 -3.55 9.90
CA SER A 209 1.57 -3.83 8.62
C SER A 209 2.70 -4.83 8.82
N MET A 210 3.22 -5.40 7.75
CA MET A 210 4.33 -6.35 7.83
C MET A 210 5.32 -6.11 6.70
N LEU A 211 6.60 -6.14 7.01
CA LEU A 211 7.68 -6.20 6.04
C LEU A 211 8.12 -7.64 5.85
N LEU A 212 8.09 -8.11 4.62
CA LEU A 212 8.50 -9.45 4.22
C LEU A 212 9.87 -9.37 3.52
N SER A 213 10.82 -10.21 3.93
CA SER A 213 12.19 -10.14 3.45
C SER A 213 12.95 -11.45 3.62
N SER A 214 14.26 -11.45 3.29
CA SER A 214 15.19 -12.47 3.74
C SER A 214 15.47 -12.35 5.25
N LYS A 215 15.98 -13.40 5.87
CA LYS A 215 16.40 -13.37 7.28
C LYS A 215 17.52 -12.36 7.53
N GLU A 216 18.39 -12.14 6.55
CA GLU A 216 19.49 -11.19 6.66
C GLU A 216 18.98 -9.76 6.73
N LEU A 217 18.13 -9.36 5.77
CA LEU A 217 17.51 -8.02 5.76
C LEU A 217 16.62 -7.80 6.99
N ASN A 218 15.97 -8.85 7.47
CA ASN A 218 15.13 -8.76 8.66
C ASN A 218 15.92 -8.39 9.93
N LYS A 219 17.17 -8.86 10.07
CA LYS A 219 18.02 -8.48 11.22
C LYS A 219 18.27 -6.98 11.27
N GLU A 220 18.52 -6.36 10.13
CA GLU A 220 18.66 -4.90 10.05
C GLU A 220 17.32 -4.19 10.28
N ALA A 221 16.24 -4.69 9.68
CA ALA A 221 14.91 -4.14 9.81
C ALA A 221 14.44 -4.06 11.27
N VAL A 222 14.69 -5.09 12.08
CA VAL A 222 14.38 -5.10 13.53
C VAL A 222 15.04 -3.94 14.25
N ARG A 223 16.31 -3.65 13.93
CA ARG A 223 17.03 -2.52 14.53
C ARG A 223 16.41 -1.20 14.16
N TYR A 224 16.10 -0.98 12.87
CA TYR A 224 15.49 0.27 12.42
C TYR A 224 14.06 0.43 12.92
N ARG A 225 13.27 -0.67 12.99
CA ARG A 225 11.96 -0.66 13.66
C ARG A 225 12.08 -0.13 15.09
N LYS A 226 13.10 -0.57 15.83
CA LYS A 226 13.36 -0.10 17.20
C LYS A 226 13.72 1.38 17.25
N VAL A 227 14.61 1.85 16.38
CA VAL A 227 15.05 3.26 16.30
C VAL A 227 13.86 4.19 16.00
N LEU A 228 12.95 3.77 15.12
CA LEU A 228 11.75 4.53 14.76
C LEU A 228 10.60 4.40 15.77
N GLY A 229 10.80 3.71 16.91
CA GLY A 229 9.79 3.59 17.96
C GLY A 229 8.76 2.48 17.74
N GLY A 230 8.96 1.61 16.73
CA GLY A 230 8.03 0.52 16.38
C GLY A 230 8.22 -0.78 17.16
N GLY A 231 9.09 -0.80 18.19
CA GLY A 231 9.20 -1.96 19.08
C GLY A 231 8.01 -2.00 20.04
N MET A 232 7.25 -3.10 19.97
CA MET A 232 6.04 -3.31 20.79
C MET A 232 6.27 -4.43 21.80
N ARG A 233 5.31 -4.68 22.70
CA ARG A 233 5.36 -5.72 23.72
C ARG A 233 4.34 -6.81 23.39
N GLN A 234 3.18 -6.82 24.02
CA GLN A 234 2.12 -7.81 23.83
C GLN A 234 1.30 -7.48 22.57
N VAL A 235 1.97 -7.48 21.44
CA VAL A 235 1.36 -7.10 20.15
C VAL A 235 0.50 -8.22 19.54
N GLY A 236 0.55 -9.41 20.12
CA GLY A 236 -0.29 -10.55 19.74
C GLY A 236 -1.78 -10.26 19.74
N TYR A 237 -2.26 -9.36 20.61
CA TYR A 237 -3.65 -8.88 20.55
C TYR A 237 -3.98 -8.26 19.19
N ILE A 238 -3.07 -7.45 18.66
CA ILE A 238 -3.23 -6.81 17.34
C ILE A 238 -2.97 -7.82 16.21
N ALA A 239 -1.96 -8.68 16.38
CA ALA A 239 -1.62 -9.70 15.41
C ALA A 239 -2.76 -10.71 15.18
N ALA A 240 -3.55 -11.02 16.21
CA ALA A 240 -4.72 -11.88 16.10
C ALA A 240 -5.79 -11.31 15.16
N ALA A 241 -5.96 -9.98 15.11
CA ALA A 241 -6.85 -9.36 14.13
C ALA A 241 -6.37 -9.61 12.69
N ALA A 242 -5.07 -9.49 12.45
CA ALA A 242 -4.48 -9.73 11.13
C ALA A 242 -4.55 -11.22 10.75
N ASP A 243 -4.30 -12.12 11.69
CA ASP A 243 -4.41 -13.58 11.47
C ASP A 243 -5.84 -13.97 11.09
N TYR A 244 -6.85 -13.46 11.84
CA TYR A 244 -8.26 -13.63 11.51
C TYR A 244 -8.60 -13.07 10.10
N ALA A 245 -8.12 -11.86 9.80
CA ALA A 245 -8.44 -11.19 8.56
C ALA A 245 -7.89 -11.90 7.32
N ILE A 246 -6.69 -12.47 7.40
CA ILE A 246 -6.08 -13.24 6.31
C ILE A 246 -6.95 -14.46 5.97
N ASP A 247 -7.47 -15.14 6.97
CA ASP A 247 -8.26 -16.35 6.75
C ASP A 247 -9.69 -16.04 6.27
N ASN A 248 -10.27 -14.93 6.68
CA ASN A 248 -11.71 -14.67 6.50
C ASN A 248 -12.01 -13.53 5.52
N ASN A 249 -11.22 -12.45 5.47
CA ASN A 249 -11.64 -11.20 4.83
C ASN A 249 -11.07 -10.98 3.42
N ILE A 250 -9.98 -11.66 3.02
CA ILE A 250 -9.37 -11.44 1.69
C ILE A 250 -10.38 -11.69 0.57
N LYS A 251 -11.17 -12.75 0.66
CA LYS A 251 -12.17 -13.11 -0.36
C LYS A 251 -13.28 -12.07 -0.50
N ASP A 252 -13.57 -11.35 0.57
CA ASP A 252 -14.65 -10.36 0.59
C ASP A 252 -14.28 -9.05 -0.10
N LEU A 253 -13.00 -8.79 -0.35
CA LEU A 253 -12.55 -7.63 -1.13
C LEU A 253 -13.18 -7.57 -2.54
N ILE A 254 -13.53 -8.72 -3.12
CA ILE A 254 -14.25 -8.76 -4.41
C ILE A 254 -15.61 -8.04 -4.36
N LYS A 255 -16.25 -7.99 -3.18
CA LYS A 255 -17.51 -7.29 -2.99
C LYS A 255 -17.32 -5.77 -3.10
N ASP A 256 -16.21 -5.25 -2.59
CA ASP A 256 -15.85 -3.84 -2.71
C ASP A 256 -15.50 -3.46 -4.15
N HIS A 257 -14.79 -4.34 -4.87
CA HIS A 257 -14.50 -4.15 -6.29
C HIS A 257 -15.80 -4.09 -7.12
N LYS A 258 -16.77 -4.96 -6.85
CA LYS A 258 -18.08 -4.93 -7.54
C LYS A 258 -18.81 -3.63 -7.28
N LYS A 259 -18.91 -3.19 -6.02
CA LYS A 259 -19.54 -1.90 -5.66
C LYS A 259 -18.85 -0.72 -6.33
N ALA A 260 -17.51 -0.74 -6.39
CA ALA A 260 -16.74 0.29 -7.08
C ALA A 260 -17.08 0.33 -8.59
N LYS A 261 -17.21 -0.82 -9.23
CA LYS A 261 -17.63 -0.92 -10.64
C LYS A 261 -19.09 -0.45 -10.87
N GLU A 262 -19.98 -0.76 -9.95
CA GLU A 262 -21.38 -0.27 -10.02
C GLU A 262 -21.40 1.25 -9.92
N LEU A 263 -20.64 1.84 -8.99
CA LEU A 263 -20.52 3.29 -8.85
C LEU A 263 -19.83 3.93 -10.07
N GLU A 264 -18.79 3.33 -10.65
CA GLU A 264 -18.18 3.77 -11.90
C GLU A 264 -19.24 3.90 -13.02
N SER A 265 -20.07 2.87 -13.18
CA SER A 265 -21.15 2.88 -14.19
C SER A 265 -22.11 4.04 -13.96
N VAL A 266 -22.59 4.23 -12.72
CA VAL A 266 -23.50 5.33 -12.38
C VAL A 266 -22.85 6.69 -12.62
N LEU A 267 -21.59 6.87 -12.21
CA LEU A 267 -20.86 8.15 -12.37
C LEU A 267 -20.64 8.50 -13.84
N ASN A 268 -20.42 7.54 -14.71
CA ASN A 268 -20.27 7.77 -16.16
C ASN A 268 -21.56 8.25 -16.82
N ASP A 269 -22.73 7.94 -16.26
CA ASP A 269 -24.04 8.37 -16.77
C ASP A 269 -24.49 9.73 -16.21
N ILE A 270 -23.72 10.31 -15.26
CA ILE A 270 -24.07 11.58 -14.61
C ILE A 270 -23.60 12.78 -15.43
N GLU A 271 -24.51 13.66 -15.79
CA GLU A 271 -24.23 14.82 -16.67
C GLU A 271 -23.16 15.76 -16.11
N TYR A 272 -23.06 15.96 -14.81
CA TYR A 272 -22.09 16.87 -14.18
C TYR A 272 -20.72 16.25 -13.94
N VAL A 273 -20.53 14.96 -14.15
CA VAL A 273 -19.22 14.29 -14.13
C VAL A 273 -18.53 14.53 -15.48
N ASP A 274 -17.28 14.92 -15.44
CA ASP A 274 -16.44 15.16 -16.62
C ASP A 274 -15.73 13.86 -17.04
N LYS A 275 -15.07 13.21 -16.07
CA LYS A 275 -14.29 11.99 -16.31
C LYS A 275 -14.32 11.11 -15.08
N VAL A 276 -14.42 9.79 -15.30
CA VAL A 276 -14.13 8.77 -14.28
C VAL A 276 -12.87 8.02 -14.70
N GLU A 277 -11.85 7.95 -13.81
CA GLU A 277 -10.67 7.12 -14.09
C GLU A 277 -11.06 5.63 -14.04
N PRO A 278 -10.44 4.77 -14.86
CA PRO A 278 -10.78 3.35 -14.89
C PRO A 278 -10.67 2.71 -13.51
N VAL A 279 -11.76 2.15 -13.02
CA VAL A 279 -11.81 1.47 -11.72
C VAL A 279 -11.28 0.05 -11.85
N SER A 280 -10.18 -0.24 -11.18
CA SER A 280 -9.56 -1.59 -11.18
C SER A 280 -9.87 -2.36 -9.90
N THR A 281 -10.01 -1.68 -8.77
CA THR A 281 -10.23 -2.28 -7.45
C THR A 281 -11.29 -1.54 -6.66
N ASN A 282 -10.99 -1.07 -5.46
CA ASN A 282 -11.90 -0.43 -4.53
C ASN A 282 -11.79 1.11 -4.49
N ILE A 283 -11.01 1.72 -5.38
CA ILE A 283 -10.81 3.17 -5.44
C ILE A 283 -11.45 3.71 -6.71
N ILE A 284 -12.20 4.82 -6.57
CA ILE A 284 -12.83 5.53 -7.67
C ILE A 284 -12.31 6.97 -7.64
N ILE A 285 -11.74 7.41 -8.74
CA ILE A 285 -11.32 8.80 -8.95
C ILE A 285 -12.14 9.37 -10.11
N PHE A 286 -12.75 10.51 -9.91
CA PHE A 286 -13.48 11.21 -10.95
C PHE A 286 -13.33 12.72 -10.82
N SER A 287 -13.63 13.44 -11.90
CA SER A 287 -13.66 14.90 -11.92
C SER A 287 -15.05 15.41 -12.29
N LEU A 288 -15.41 16.56 -11.76
CA LEU A 288 -16.62 17.28 -12.17
C LEU A 288 -16.31 18.20 -13.34
N LYS A 289 -17.30 18.49 -14.19
CA LYS A 289 -17.19 19.55 -15.20
C LYS A 289 -16.91 20.89 -14.52
N SER A 290 -16.04 21.69 -15.09
CA SER A 290 -15.52 22.95 -14.51
C SER A 290 -16.58 23.98 -14.10
N ILE A 291 -17.82 23.85 -14.60
CA ILE A 291 -18.95 24.72 -14.24
C ILE A 291 -19.54 24.39 -12.86
N TYR A 292 -19.21 23.22 -12.29
CA TYR A 292 -19.70 22.79 -10.98
C TYR A 292 -18.65 23.00 -9.89
N ASN A 293 -19.11 23.45 -8.72
CA ASN A 293 -18.26 23.67 -7.57
C ASN A 293 -18.12 22.37 -6.76
N GLU A 294 -16.89 21.93 -6.57
CA GLU A 294 -16.55 20.67 -5.88
C GLU A 294 -16.90 20.73 -4.39
N ASP A 295 -16.61 21.85 -3.70
CA ASP A 295 -16.92 21.98 -2.28
C ASP A 295 -18.42 21.86 -2.05
N LYS A 296 -19.22 22.48 -2.92
CA LYS A 296 -20.69 22.35 -2.86
C LYS A 296 -21.17 20.91 -3.14
N PHE A 297 -20.49 20.19 -4.03
CA PHE A 297 -20.78 18.78 -4.27
C PHE A 297 -20.49 17.92 -3.03
N ILE A 298 -19.35 18.11 -2.37
CA ILE A 298 -19.00 17.44 -1.12
C ILE A 298 -20.01 17.78 0.00
N GLU A 299 -20.43 19.05 0.10
CA GLU A 299 -21.46 19.48 1.05
C GLU A 299 -22.79 18.73 0.79
N LEU A 300 -23.25 18.69 -0.46
CA LEU A 300 -24.46 17.95 -0.83
C LEU A 300 -24.39 16.47 -0.52
N LEU A 301 -23.23 15.81 -0.72
CA LEU A 301 -23.02 14.44 -0.32
C LEU A 301 -23.14 14.28 1.21
N SER A 302 -22.53 15.20 1.94
CA SER A 302 -22.57 15.22 3.41
C SER A 302 -24.00 15.39 3.95
N ASP A 303 -24.78 16.30 3.36
CA ASP A 303 -26.21 16.52 3.70
C ASP A 303 -27.05 15.25 3.48
N ASN A 304 -26.63 14.41 2.54
CA ASN A 304 -27.24 13.11 2.28
C ASN A 304 -26.59 11.96 3.04
N ASN A 305 -25.80 12.26 4.08
CA ASN A 305 -25.09 11.27 4.91
C ASN A 305 -24.07 10.43 4.13
N ILE A 306 -23.49 10.96 3.06
CA ILE A 306 -22.40 10.34 2.29
C ILE A 306 -21.12 11.16 2.54
N ARG A 307 -20.10 10.51 3.08
CA ARG A 307 -18.80 11.13 3.33
C ARG A 307 -17.83 10.72 2.23
N SER A 308 -17.23 11.71 1.57
CA SER A 308 -16.19 11.56 0.56
C SER A 308 -15.07 12.57 0.79
N VAL A 309 -14.02 12.54 0.00
CA VAL A 309 -12.92 13.52 0.04
C VAL A 309 -12.66 14.10 -1.32
N SER A 310 -12.20 15.35 -1.32
CA SER A 310 -11.65 16.03 -2.48
C SER A 310 -10.13 16.13 -2.35
N TYR A 311 -9.40 15.95 -3.45
CA TYR A 311 -7.96 16.11 -3.51
C TYR A 311 -7.56 17.42 -4.21
N THR A 312 -8.07 18.56 -3.74
CA THR A 312 -7.84 19.88 -4.34
C THR A 312 -6.41 20.41 -4.19
N HIS A 313 -5.57 19.82 -3.34
CA HIS A 313 -4.32 20.46 -2.92
C HIS A 313 -3.07 20.11 -3.73
N LEU A 314 -3.15 19.39 -4.84
CA LEU A 314 -1.94 18.95 -5.55
C LEU A 314 -1.66 19.59 -6.91
N ARG A 315 -2.62 20.31 -7.52
CA ARG A 315 -2.37 21.20 -8.67
C ARG A 315 -3.46 22.26 -8.76
N ALA A 316 -3.07 23.49 -8.98
CA ALA A 316 -3.96 24.68 -9.06
C ALA A 316 -5.01 24.65 -10.21
N HIS A 317 -5.15 23.54 -10.94
CA HIS A 317 -6.03 23.46 -12.11
C HIS A 317 -6.75 22.11 -12.31
N GLU A 318 -6.66 21.15 -11.39
CA GLU A 318 -7.40 19.88 -11.51
C GLU A 318 -8.06 19.52 -10.18
N THR A 319 -9.36 19.72 -10.09
CA THR A 319 -10.20 19.24 -8.99
C THR A 319 -10.66 17.81 -9.26
N ARG A 320 -10.29 16.86 -8.38
CA ARG A 320 -10.66 15.46 -8.50
C ARG A 320 -11.31 14.98 -7.22
N GLY A 321 -12.55 14.48 -7.31
CA GLY A 321 -13.21 13.73 -6.24
C GLY A 321 -12.63 12.30 -6.13
N ASN A 322 -12.57 11.77 -4.93
CA ASN A 322 -12.12 10.39 -4.69
C ASN A 322 -13.12 9.65 -3.79
N LEU A 323 -13.49 8.44 -4.20
CA LEU A 323 -14.33 7.54 -3.44
C LEU A 323 -13.63 6.20 -3.28
N VAL A 324 -13.60 5.71 -2.05
CA VAL A 324 -13.07 4.36 -1.77
C VAL A 324 -14.21 3.48 -1.26
N CYS A 325 -14.52 2.43 -2.01
CA CYS A 325 -15.52 1.46 -1.59
C CYS A 325 -15.01 0.63 -0.42
N ARG A 326 -15.82 0.60 0.61
CA ARG A 326 -15.59 -0.11 1.86
C ARG A 326 -16.63 -1.21 2.03
N HIS A 327 -16.23 -2.34 2.60
CA HIS A 327 -17.17 -3.37 3.01
C HIS A 327 -18.12 -2.79 4.07
N LEU A 328 -19.37 -2.55 3.68
CA LEU A 328 -20.43 -2.22 4.62
C LEU A 328 -20.79 -3.52 5.35
N VAL A 329 -20.31 -3.67 6.57
CA VAL A 329 -20.82 -4.70 7.47
C VAL A 329 -22.24 -4.27 7.82
N GLU A 330 -23.21 -4.97 7.24
CA GLU A 330 -24.58 -4.89 7.71
C GLU A 330 -24.61 -5.37 9.16
N LYS A 331 -25.17 -4.52 10.03
CA LYS A 331 -25.47 -4.90 11.40
C LYS A 331 -26.70 -5.78 11.41
#